data_6df8d535ff7793dbd65d0136c4e13b42
#
_entry.id   6df8d535ff7793dbd65d0136c4e13b42
#
_cell.length_a   1.000
_cell.length_b   1.000
_cell.length_c   1.000
_cell.angle_alpha   90.00
_cell.angle_beta   90.00
_cell.angle_gamma   90.00
#
_symmetry.space_group_name_H-M   'P 1'
#
loop_
_entity.id
_entity.type
_entity.pdbx_description
1 polymer ?
#
loop_
_entity_poly.entity_id
_entity_poly.type
_entity_poly.pdbx_seq_one_letter_code
_entity_poly.pdbx_strand_id
1 'polypeptide(L)'
;MSLKETELLEHCQFILANCQIRNKFVILCEGEIKKNAGRLSPQSYRAMADFPDANFYRACVPRDWTQKIPTFFNCGDRNDVLNTYFNLLRLHEENPEASYLNPQQLFAIVDLDLQKKDLKDLDDSYPFKDLEKIFEDLYEKSLIKVNRVGQHRIWVTGLIHKESYFIFPDIQSILSEHSAVYRDSAARLEKIYLDMADKIKVDILTAVNGR
;
A
#
# COMPACT_ATOMS: atom_id res chain seq x y z
N MET A 1 -8.12 5.04 -11.70
CA MET A 1 -9.49 5.58 -11.90
C MET A 1 -10.17 5.49 -10.56
N SER A 2 -10.55 6.62 -9.99
CA SER A 2 -11.13 6.66 -8.64
C SER A 2 -12.51 6.01 -8.63
N LEU A 3 -12.84 5.36 -7.51
CA LEU A 3 -14.13 4.68 -7.30
C LEU A 3 -15.27 5.70 -7.22
N LYS A 4 -16.43 5.31 -7.69
CA LYS A 4 -17.65 6.05 -7.39
C LYS A 4 -18.05 5.82 -5.93
N GLU A 5 -18.71 6.79 -5.33
CA GLU A 5 -19.12 6.73 -3.92
C GLU A 5 -19.95 5.45 -3.59
N THR A 6 -20.84 5.05 -4.49
CA THR A 6 -21.62 3.81 -4.33
C THR A 6 -20.75 2.57 -4.35
N GLU A 7 -19.76 2.52 -5.25
CA GLU A 7 -18.82 1.40 -5.36
C GLU A 7 -17.91 1.31 -4.12
N LEU A 8 -17.50 2.46 -3.60
CA LEU A 8 -16.73 2.56 -2.36
C LEU A 8 -17.52 2.01 -1.17
N LEU A 9 -18.78 2.42 -1.02
CA LEU A 9 -19.64 1.94 0.07
C LEU A 9 -19.91 0.44 -0.03
N GLU A 10 -20.19 -0.08 -1.23
CA GLU A 10 -20.36 -1.52 -1.46
C GLU A 10 -19.08 -2.28 -1.08
N HIS A 11 -17.91 -1.76 -1.43
CA HIS A 11 -16.63 -2.34 -1.07
C HIS A 11 -16.39 -2.35 0.45
N CYS A 12 -16.70 -1.26 1.14
CA CYS A 12 -16.62 -1.20 2.60
C CYS A 12 -17.55 -2.21 3.27
N GLN A 13 -18.81 -2.29 2.84
CA GLN A 13 -19.78 -3.26 3.36
C GLN A 13 -19.31 -4.70 3.14
N PHE A 14 -18.73 -4.98 1.96
CA PHE A 14 -18.13 -6.26 1.67
C PHE A 14 -17.01 -6.62 2.65
N ILE A 15 -16.09 -5.68 2.93
CA ILE A 15 -15.00 -5.90 3.89
C ILE A 15 -15.56 -6.15 5.29
N LEU A 16 -16.49 -5.30 5.77
CA LEU A 16 -17.07 -5.41 7.12
C LEU A 16 -17.81 -6.73 7.35
N ALA A 17 -18.52 -7.22 6.32
CA ALA A 17 -19.26 -8.49 6.38
C ALA A 17 -18.38 -9.74 6.21
N ASN A 18 -17.08 -9.57 5.96
CA ASN A 18 -16.17 -10.69 5.75
C ASN A 18 -15.75 -11.35 7.07
N CYS A 19 -16.35 -12.49 7.39
CA CYS A 19 -16.02 -13.22 8.62
C CYS A 19 -14.54 -13.69 8.71
N GLN A 20 -13.80 -13.73 7.60
CA GLN A 20 -12.39 -14.13 7.59
C GLN A 20 -11.46 -13.09 8.21
N ILE A 21 -11.91 -11.83 8.37
CA ILE A 21 -11.12 -10.77 9.01
C ILE A 21 -11.26 -10.78 10.54
N ARG A 22 -12.13 -11.60 11.09
CA ARG A 22 -12.32 -11.68 12.54
C ARG A 22 -11.00 -12.02 13.23
N ASN A 23 -10.56 -11.15 14.14
CA ASN A 23 -9.30 -11.28 14.90
C ASN A 23 -8.02 -11.27 14.03
N LYS A 24 -8.09 -10.71 12.82
CA LYS A 24 -6.92 -10.56 11.94
C LYS A 24 -6.57 -9.10 11.73
N PHE A 25 -5.31 -8.86 11.42
CA PHE A 25 -4.89 -7.60 10.85
C PHE A 25 -5.48 -7.46 9.45
N VAL A 26 -6.10 -6.32 9.19
CA VAL A 26 -6.64 -5.93 7.88
C VAL A 26 -5.76 -4.83 7.33
N ILE A 27 -5.25 -5.02 6.12
CA ILE A 27 -4.38 -4.05 5.46
C ILE A 27 -5.01 -3.68 4.13
N LEU A 28 -5.32 -2.40 4.00
CA LEU A 28 -5.80 -1.80 2.76
C LEU A 28 -4.59 -1.35 1.94
N CYS A 29 -4.57 -1.63 0.65
CA CYS A 29 -3.48 -1.24 -0.25
C CYS A 29 -4.02 -0.77 -1.59
N GLU A 30 -3.21 -0.01 -2.31
CA GLU A 30 -3.51 0.37 -3.67
C GLU A 30 -3.57 -0.87 -4.56
N GLY A 31 -4.43 -0.86 -5.55
CA GLY A 31 -4.59 -1.93 -6.52
C GLY A 31 -6.02 -2.05 -7.03
N GLU A 32 -6.16 -2.73 -8.15
CA GLU A 32 -7.46 -2.89 -8.83
C GLU A 32 -8.44 -3.70 -7.99
N ILE A 33 -9.67 -3.18 -7.86
CA ILE A 33 -10.79 -3.92 -7.28
C ILE A 33 -11.50 -4.68 -8.39
N LYS A 34 -11.49 -6.01 -8.36
CA LYS A 34 -12.33 -6.80 -9.28
C LYS A 34 -13.79 -6.68 -8.88
N LYS A 35 -14.58 -6.15 -9.77
CA LYS A 35 -16.04 -6.17 -9.66
C LYS A 35 -16.50 -7.62 -9.88
N ASN A 36 -16.81 -8.32 -8.80
CA ASN A 36 -17.48 -9.60 -8.92
C ASN A 36 -18.94 -9.37 -9.28
N ALA A 37 -19.31 -9.62 -10.52
CA ALA A 37 -20.69 -9.69 -10.97
C ALA A 37 -21.32 -10.98 -10.41
N GLY A 38 -21.67 -11.03 -9.13
CA GLY A 38 -22.31 -12.21 -8.57
C GLY A 38 -22.28 -12.30 -7.04
N ARG A 39 -22.99 -13.25 -6.48
CA ARG A 39 -23.05 -13.54 -5.04
C ARG A 39 -21.65 -13.74 -4.47
N LEU A 40 -21.38 -13.08 -3.35
CA LEU A 40 -20.16 -13.23 -2.57
C LEU A 40 -19.98 -14.72 -2.21
N SER A 41 -19.06 -15.38 -2.88
CA SER A 41 -18.71 -16.76 -2.60
C SER A 41 -17.35 -16.82 -1.89
N PRO A 42 -17.04 -17.90 -1.16
CA PRO A 42 -15.70 -18.09 -0.61
C PRO A 42 -14.58 -18.03 -1.65
N GLN A 43 -14.88 -18.36 -2.91
CA GLN A 43 -13.93 -18.24 -4.02
C GLN A 43 -13.67 -16.77 -4.40
N SER A 44 -14.66 -15.89 -4.27
CA SER A 44 -14.47 -14.45 -4.51
C SER A 44 -13.44 -13.86 -3.54
N TYR A 45 -13.43 -14.29 -2.30
CA TYR A 45 -12.42 -13.85 -1.30
C TYR A 45 -11.01 -14.34 -1.65
N ARG A 46 -10.87 -15.57 -2.13
CA ARG A 46 -9.59 -16.12 -2.60
C ARG A 46 -9.07 -15.34 -3.81
N ALA A 47 -9.96 -15.01 -4.75
CA ALA A 47 -9.60 -14.21 -5.91
C ALA A 47 -9.10 -12.80 -5.52
N MET A 48 -9.64 -12.17 -4.48
CA MET A 48 -9.15 -10.87 -3.99
C MET A 48 -7.74 -10.95 -3.39
N ALA A 49 -7.35 -12.09 -2.81
CA ALA A 49 -5.99 -12.31 -2.32
C ALA A 49 -4.98 -12.60 -3.45
N ASP A 50 -5.45 -12.88 -4.67
CA ASP A 50 -4.61 -13.24 -5.82
C ASP A 50 -4.24 -12.05 -6.71
N PHE A 51 -4.49 -10.80 -6.26
CA PHE A 51 -4.14 -9.59 -7.01
C PHE A 51 -2.65 -9.24 -6.88
N PRO A 52 -2.02 -8.74 -7.95
CA PRO A 52 -0.60 -8.42 -7.94
C PRO A 52 -0.17 -7.55 -6.77
N ASP A 53 -0.96 -6.51 -6.45
CA ASP A 53 -0.64 -5.55 -5.40
C ASP A 53 -0.77 -6.16 -4.00
N ALA A 54 -1.92 -6.75 -3.68
CA ALA A 54 -2.11 -7.46 -2.41
C ALA A 54 -1.12 -8.62 -2.26
N ASN A 55 -0.79 -9.34 -3.36
CA ASN A 55 0.20 -10.40 -3.35
C ASN A 55 1.61 -9.91 -3.12
N PHE A 56 1.99 -8.74 -3.63
CA PHE A 56 3.28 -8.14 -3.32
C PHE A 56 3.44 -7.96 -1.81
N TYR A 57 2.50 -7.27 -1.15
CA TYR A 57 2.57 -7.07 0.29
C TYR A 57 2.48 -8.38 1.08
N ARG A 58 1.65 -9.33 0.63
CA ARG A 58 1.56 -10.65 1.24
C ARG A 58 2.86 -11.44 1.12
N ALA A 59 3.59 -11.32 0.03
CA ALA A 59 4.89 -11.96 -0.16
C ALA A 59 5.97 -11.39 0.78
N CYS A 60 5.81 -10.12 1.22
CA CYS A 60 6.69 -9.49 2.21
C CYS A 60 6.43 -9.96 3.65
N VAL A 61 5.32 -10.67 3.91
CA VAL A 61 5.03 -11.18 5.26
C VAL A 61 5.97 -12.35 5.59
N PRO A 62 6.64 -12.32 6.76
CA PRO A 62 7.52 -13.40 7.18
C PRO A 62 6.81 -14.76 7.20
N ARG A 63 7.48 -15.81 6.73
CA ARG A 63 6.89 -17.16 6.61
C ARG A 63 6.52 -17.80 7.94
N ASP A 64 7.14 -17.39 9.02
CA ASP A 64 6.88 -17.84 10.40
C ASP A 64 5.59 -17.24 11.00
N TRP A 65 4.99 -16.23 10.36
CA TRP A 65 3.73 -15.61 10.79
C TRP A 65 2.48 -16.41 10.40
N THR A 66 2.56 -17.73 10.34
CA THR A 66 1.51 -18.62 9.80
C THR A 66 0.10 -18.38 10.38
N GLN A 67 0.00 -18.06 11.67
CA GLN A 67 -1.28 -17.78 12.34
C GLN A 67 -1.66 -16.29 12.34
N LYS A 68 -0.73 -15.41 11.99
CA LYS A 68 -0.88 -13.94 12.05
C LYS A 68 -0.80 -13.27 10.70
N ILE A 69 -0.96 -14.05 9.62
CA ILE A 69 -0.93 -13.48 8.26
C ILE A 69 -2.07 -12.47 8.14
N PRO A 70 -1.75 -11.19 7.81
CA PRO A 70 -2.75 -10.18 7.57
C PRO A 70 -3.65 -10.53 6.38
N THR A 71 -4.86 -9.98 6.37
CA THR A 71 -5.72 -10.00 5.19
C THR A 71 -5.54 -8.69 4.44
N PHE A 72 -5.11 -8.78 3.19
CA PHE A 72 -4.90 -7.61 2.32
C PHE A 72 -6.10 -7.40 1.41
N PHE A 73 -6.50 -6.13 1.24
CA PHE A 73 -7.56 -5.72 0.33
C PHE A 73 -7.04 -4.64 -0.61
N ASN A 74 -7.21 -4.85 -1.91
CA ASN A 74 -7.02 -3.80 -2.90
C ASN A 74 -8.20 -2.84 -2.85
N CYS A 75 -7.93 -1.54 -2.86
CA CYS A 75 -8.95 -0.50 -2.67
C CYS A 75 -8.93 0.57 -3.77
N GLY A 76 -8.39 0.29 -4.96
CA GLY A 76 -8.29 1.26 -6.03
C GLY A 76 -7.03 2.10 -5.97
N ASP A 77 -7.16 3.41 -6.21
CA ASP A 77 -6.03 4.34 -6.08
C ASP A 77 -5.82 4.77 -4.61
N ARG A 78 -4.77 5.56 -4.37
CA ARG A 78 -4.44 6.07 -3.03
C ARG A 78 -5.61 6.76 -2.33
N ASN A 79 -6.37 7.59 -3.06
CA ASN A 79 -7.50 8.30 -2.48
C ASN A 79 -8.61 7.32 -2.09
N ASP A 80 -8.80 6.28 -2.88
CA ASP A 80 -9.76 5.21 -2.60
C ASP A 80 -9.35 4.41 -1.36
N VAL A 81 -8.04 4.13 -1.19
CA VAL A 81 -7.51 3.48 0.04
C VAL A 81 -7.84 4.32 1.27
N LEU A 82 -7.54 5.63 1.23
CA LEU A 82 -7.81 6.53 2.35
C LEU A 82 -9.31 6.65 2.63
N ASN A 83 -10.12 6.84 1.58
CA ASN A 83 -11.58 6.91 1.72
C ASN A 83 -12.14 5.60 2.29
N THR A 84 -11.64 4.44 1.83
CA THR A 84 -12.04 3.13 2.36
C THR A 84 -11.68 3.02 3.85
N TYR A 85 -10.47 3.43 4.24
CA TYR A 85 -10.02 3.37 5.63
C TYR A 85 -10.95 4.14 6.57
N PHE A 86 -11.22 5.40 6.28
CA PHE A 86 -12.09 6.23 7.14
C PHE A 86 -13.56 5.79 7.09
N ASN A 87 -14.07 5.38 5.93
CA ASN A 87 -15.44 4.86 5.83
C ASN A 87 -15.62 3.54 6.58
N LEU A 88 -14.61 2.64 6.61
CA LEU A 88 -14.69 1.41 7.40
C LEU A 88 -14.78 1.70 8.90
N LEU A 89 -14.02 2.67 9.40
CA LEU A 89 -14.10 3.10 10.79
C LEU A 89 -15.47 3.67 11.11
N ARG A 90 -15.97 4.60 10.30
CA ARG A 90 -17.29 5.22 10.47
C ARG A 90 -18.43 4.19 10.42
N LEU A 91 -18.46 3.33 9.41
CA LEU A 91 -19.51 2.31 9.27
C LEU A 91 -19.47 1.26 10.38
N HIS A 92 -18.27 0.92 10.87
CA HIS A 92 -18.14 0.04 12.04
C HIS A 92 -18.68 0.71 13.29
N GLU A 93 -18.42 2.00 13.51
CA GLU A 93 -18.94 2.75 14.65
C GLU A 93 -20.49 2.87 14.60
N GLU A 94 -21.06 3.07 13.41
CA GLU A 94 -22.51 3.12 13.20
C GLU A 94 -23.19 1.77 13.48
N ASN A 95 -22.56 0.65 13.16
CA ASN A 95 -23.13 -0.69 13.37
C ASN A 95 -22.06 -1.75 13.69
N PRO A 96 -21.55 -1.76 14.94
CA PRO A 96 -20.49 -2.68 15.34
C PRO A 96 -20.89 -4.17 15.28
N GLU A 97 -22.18 -4.48 15.49
CA GLU A 97 -22.66 -5.86 15.50
C GLU A 97 -22.70 -6.50 14.11
N ALA A 98 -22.86 -5.69 13.07
CA ALA A 98 -22.82 -6.15 11.68
C ALA A 98 -21.41 -6.23 11.08
N SER A 99 -20.38 -5.90 11.86
CA SER A 99 -19.01 -5.79 11.42
C SER A 99 -18.10 -6.83 12.08
N TYR A 100 -17.30 -7.52 11.27
CA TYR A 100 -16.22 -8.38 11.76
C TYR A 100 -14.90 -7.66 11.95
N LEU A 101 -14.83 -6.35 11.64
CA LEU A 101 -13.64 -5.55 11.74
C LEU A 101 -13.27 -5.27 13.20
N ASN A 102 -11.97 -5.36 13.50
CA ASN A 102 -11.40 -4.76 14.70
C ASN A 102 -10.67 -3.47 14.29
N PRO A 103 -11.16 -2.27 14.65
CA PRO A 103 -10.53 -1.00 14.28
C PRO A 103 -9.06 -0.88 14.70
N GLN A 104 -8.69 -1.53 15.80
CA GLN A 104 -7.30 -1.54 16.29
C GLN A 104 -6.36 -2.39 15.42
N GLN A 105 -6.91 -3.21 14.54
CA GLN A 105 -6.19 -4.08 13.61
C GLN A 105 -6.36 -3.66 12.14
N LEU A 106 -6.94 -2.46 11.90
CA LEU A 106 -7.07 -1.88 10.57
C LEU A 106 -5.86 -0.99 10.26
N PHE A 107 -5.25 -1.20 9.10
CA PHE A 107 -4.13 -0.44 8.58
C PHE A 107 -4.33 -0.11 7.11
N ALA A 108 -3.69 0.94 6.64
CA ALA A 108 -3.59 1.29 5.23
C ALA A 108 -2.13 1.45 4.83
N ILE A 109 -1.78 0.99 3.62
CA ILE A 109 -0.49 1.24 2.98
C ILE A 109 -0.77 2.00 1.69
N VAL A 110 -0.13 3.16 1.53
CA VAL A 110 -0.25 4.01 0.36
C VAL A 110 1.11 4.38 -0.18
N ASP A 111 1.20 4.58 -1.48
CA ASP A 111 2.42 5.04 -2.11
C ASP A 111 2.68 6.52 -1.80
N LEU A 112 3.97 6.90 -1.71
CA LEU A 112 4.40 8.29 -1.56
C LEU A 112 4.21 9.02 -2.90
N ASP A 113 3.02 9.55 -3.13
CA ASP A 113 2.74 10.38 -4.28
C ASP A 113 2.88 11.87 -3.92
N LEU A 114 3.31 12.67 -4.89
CA LEU A 114 3.55 14.12 -4.73
C LEU A 114 2.27 14.96 -4.61
N GLN A 115 1.10 14.36 -4.79
CA GLN A 115 -0.18 15.06 -4.66
C GLN A 115 -0.55 15.25 -3.19
N LYS A 116 -0.64 16.51 -2.78
CA LYS A 116 -1.08 16.86 -1.43
C LYS A 116 -2.58 16.68 -1.28
N LYS A 117 -2.98 15.83 -0.34
CA LYS A 117 -4.36 15.72 0.13
C LYS A 117 -4.36 15.90 1.64
N ASP A 118 -5.23 16.78 2.12
CA ASP A 118 -5.41 16.96 3.56
C ASP A 118 -6.21 15.77 4.11
N LEU A 119 -5.64 15.03 5.06
CA LEU A 119 -6.30 13.91 5.72
C LEU A 119 -7.42 14.38 6.65
N LYS A 120 -7.34 15.64 7.10
CA LYS A 120 -8.38 16.26 7.92
C LYS A 120 -9.67 16.51 7.16
N ASP A 121 -9.62 16.57 5.82
CA ASP A 121 -10.83 16.60 4.99
C ASP A 121 -11.62 15.27 5.07
N LEU A 122 -10.97 14.19 5.50
CA LEU A 122 -11.58 12.87 5.66
C LEU A 122 -11.95 12.57 7.11
N ASP A 123 -11.15 13.05 8.05
CA ASP A 123 -11.36 12.93 9.49
C ASP A 123 -10.61 14.05 10.22
N ASP A 124 -11.35 15.03 10.74
CA ASP A 124 -10.81 16.18 11.49
C ASP A 124 -10.01 15.79 12.73
N SER A 125 -10.33 14.63 13.31
CA SER A 125 -9.68 14.12 14.51
C SER A 125 -8.33 13.42 14.22
N TYR A 126 -8.02 13.16 12.93
CA TYR A 126 -6.79 12.46 12.58
C TYR A 126 -5.54 13.28 12.95
N PRO A 127 -4.53 12.69 13.60
CA PRO A 127 -3.42 13.45 14.19
C PRO A 127 -2.47 14.09 13.17
N PHE A 128 -2.47 13.59 11.93
CA PHE A 128 -1.60 14.09 10.88
C PHE A 128 -2.42 14.85 9.83
N LYS A 129 -1.85 15.95 9.35
CA LYS A 129 -2.51 16.79 8.34
C LYS A 129 -2.56 16.11 6.99
N ASP A 130 -1.45 15.54 6.57
CA ASP A 130 -1.26 14.93 5.24
C ASP A 130 -0.28 13.76 5.28
N LEU A 131 -0.15 13.05 4.16
CA LEU A 131 0.75 11.89 4.04
C LEU A 131 2.23 12.27 4.13
N GLU A 132 2.60 13.50 3.75
CA GLU A 132 3.96 14.00 3.86
C GLU A 132 4.39 14.07 5.33
N LYS A 133 3.49 14.52 6.23
CA LYS A 133 3.74 14.53 7.67
C LYS A 133 3.84 13.14 8.27
N ILE A 134 3.08 12.18 7.78
CA ILE A 134 3.23 10.77 8.17
C ILE A 134 4.58 10.25 7.71
N PHE A 135 4.98 10.55 6.47
CA PHE A 135 6.28 10.14 5.93
C PHE A 135 7.44 10.73 6.74
N GLU A 136 7.42 12.05 7.02
CA GLU A 136 8.44 12.71 7.84
C GLU A 136 8.55 12.09 9.25
N ASP A 137 7.43 11.70 9.85
CA ASP A 137 7.44 11.03 11.15
C ASP A 137 7.93 9.59 11.08
N LEU A 138 7.60 8.86 10.02
CA LEU A 138 7.98 7.46 9.84
C LEU A 138 9.43 7.26 9.42
N TYR A 139 10.01 8.17 8.63
CA TYR A 139 11.31 7.98 8.01
C TYR A 139 12.35 9.01 8.46
N GLU A 140 13.61 8.57 8.51
CA GLU A 140 14.79 9.40 8.65
C GLU A 140 15.87 8.90 7.69
N LYS A 141 16.37 9.77 6.79
CA LYS A 141 17.38 9.43 5.79
C LYS A 141 17.04 8.14 5.01
N SER A 142 15.79 8.01 4.56
CA SER A 142 15.24 6.84 3.86
C SER A 142 15.14 5.55 4.70
N LEU A 143 15.45 5.60 5.99
CA LEU A 143 15.29 4.47 6.91
C LEU A 143 14.04 4.65 7.78
N ILE A 144 13.30 3.56 7.97
CA ILE A 144 12.10 3.58 8.81
C ILE A 144 12.48 3.68 10.29
N LYS A 145 11.82 4.59 11.01
CA LYS A 145 11.95 4.74 12.46
C LYS A 145 11.12 3.68 13.16
N VAL A 146 11.71 2.55 13.54
CA VAL A 146 11.02 1.39 14.10
C VAL A 146 10.13 1.75 15.31
N ASN A 147 10.58 2.71 16.14
CA ASN A 147 9.83 3.18 17.30
C ASN A 147 8.59 4.01 16.95
N ARG A 148 8.43 4.45 15.70
CA ARG A 148 7.28 5.22 15.21
C ARG A 148 6.23 4.36 14.53
N VAL A 149 6.63 3.25 13.89
CA VAL A 149 5.74 2.38 13.10
C VAL A 149 4.46 2.00 13.84
N GLY A 150 4.56 1.64 15.11
CA GLY A 150 3.42 1.24 15.93
C GLY A 150 2.42 2.36 16.27
N GLN A 151 2.79 3.63 16.05
CA GLN A 151 1.95 4.79 16.31
C GLN A 151 1.06 5.15 15.12
N HIS A 152 1.39 4.62 13.92
CA HIS A 152 0.68 4.91 12.69
C HIS A 152 -0.24 3.77 12.29
N ARG A 153 -1.43 4.11 11.78
CA ARG A 153 -2.38 3.19 11.15
C ARG A 153 -2.40 3.34 9.63
N ILE A 154 -1.96 4.49 9.14
CA ILE A 154 -1.70 4.74 7.73
C ILE A 154 -0.19 4.78 7.55
N TRP A 155 0.34 3.91 6.70
CA TRP A 155 1.74 3.85 6.36
C TRP A 155 1.96 4.32 4.93
N VAL A 156 3.02 5.07 4.74
CA VAL A 156 3.44 5.56 3.42
C VAL A 156 4.66 4.76 3.00
N THR A 157 4.74 4.33 1.75
CA THR A 157 5.94 3.65 1.24
C THR A 157 7.13 4.60 1.25
N GLY A 158 8.34 4.05 1.49
CA GLY A 158 9.58 4.85 1.52
C GLY A 158 10.05 5.34 0.14
N LEU A 159 9.42 4.83 -0.92
CA LEU A 159 9.67 5.20 -2.32
C LEU A 159 8.36 5.67 -2.95
N ILE A 160 8.47 6.42 -4.04
CA ILE A 160 7.31 7.00 -4.74
C ILE A 160 6.29 5.92 -5.13
N HIS A 161 6.79 4.76 -5.60
CA HIS A 161 5.96 3.61 -5.95
C HIS A 161 6.58 2.32 -5.41
N LYS A 162 5.76 1.34 -5.05
CA LYS A 162 6.21 0.02 -4.57
C LYS A 162 7.10 -0.72 -5.57
N GLU A 163 6.88 -0.51 -6.88
CA GLU A 163 7.71 -1.10 -7.93
C GLU A 163 9.15 -0.61 -7.89
N SER A 164 9.38 0.58 -7.33
CA SER A 164 10.72 1.15 -7.19
C SER A 164 11.63 0.33 -6.27
N TYR A 165 11.05 -0.49 -5.38
CA TYR A 165 11.85 -1.41 -4.55
C TYR A 165 12.57 -2.49 -5.37
N PHE A 166 12.03 -2.88 -6.53
CA PHE A 166 12.65 -3.88 -7.40
C PHE A 166 13.89 -3.38 -8.15
N ILE A 167 14.09 -2.07 -8.19
CA ILE A 167 15.24 -1.48 -8.88
C ILE A 167 16.42 -1.17 -7.96
N PHE A 168 16.36 -1.56 -6.67
CA PHE A 168 17.52 -1.48 -5.79
C PHE A 168 18.60 -2.50 -6.20
N PRO A 169 19.87 -2.08 -6.32
CA PRO A 169 20.97 -2.99 -6.67
C PRO A 169 21.08 -4.20 -5.76
N ASP A 170 20.76 -4.05 -4.48
CA ASP A 170 20.83 -5.12 -3.48
C ASP A 170 19.88 -6.30 -3.78
N ILE A 171 18.75 -6.01 -4.45
CA ILE A 171 17.77 -7.03 -4.84
C ILE A 171 18.28 -7.90 -5.99
N GLN A 172 19.25 -7.41 -6.77
CA GLN A 172 19.76 -8.15 -7.91
C GLN A 172 20.30 -9.53 -7.52
N SER A 173 20.95 -9.65 -6.38
CA SER A 173 21.46 -10.93 -5.88
C SER A 173 20.35 -11.96 -5.61
N ILE A 174 19.19 -11.48 -5.16
CA ILE A 174 18.02 -12.31 -4.86
C ILE A 174 17.29 -12.71 -6.15
N LEU A 175 17.16 -11.77 -7.08
CA LEU A 175 16.42 -11.97 -8.34
C LEU A 175 17.26 -12.68 -9.41
N SER A 176 18.58 -12.71 -9.30
CA SER A 176 19.49 -13.36 -10.25
C SER A 176 19.20 -14.85 -10.46
N GLU A 177 18.61 -15.51 -9.47
CA GLU A 177 18.22 -16.92 -9.56
C GLU A 177 16.92 -17.14 -10.34
N HIS A 178 16.06 -16.09 -10.42
CA HIS A 178 14.69 -16.19 -10.90
C HIS A 178 14.45 -15.57 -12.27
N SER A 179 15.33 -14.68 -12.75
CA SER A 179 15.15 -13.99 -14.02
C SER A 179 16.42 -13.93 -14.85
N ALA A 180 16.32 -14.24 -16.14
CA ALA A 180 17.42 -14.09 -17.10
C ALA A 180 17.96 -12.66 -17.16
N VAL A 181 17.08 -11.65 -17.01
CA VAL A 181 17.45 -10.22 -17.02
C VAL A 181 18.43 -9.88 -15.90
N TYR A 182 18.29 -10.49 -14.73
CA TYR A 182 19.17 -10.22 -13.60
C TYR A 182 20.42 -11.11 -13.56
N ARG A 183 20.49 -12.16 -14.39
CA ARG A 183 21.68 -13.04 -14.50
C ARG A 183 22.77 -12.44 -15.36
N ASP A 184 22.40 -11.60 -16.33
CA ASP A 184 23.36 -10.99 -17.24
C ASP A 184 24.18 -9.94 -16.49
N SER A 185 25.49 -10.12 -16.49
CA SER A 185 26.43 -9.16 -15.89
C SER A 185 26.41 -7.79 -16.58
N ALA A 186 25.97 -7.74 -17.85
CA ALA A 186 25.79 -6.48 -18.58
C ALA A 186 24.54 -5.73 -18.15
N ALA A 187 23.54 -6.44 -17.59
CA ALA A 187 22.27 -5.88 -17.12
C ALA A 187 22.27 -5.63 -15.60
N ARG A 188 23.46 -5.51 -14.96
CA ARG A 188 23.51 -5.14 -13.54
C ARG A 188 22.84 -3.81 -13.31
N LEU A 189 21.91 -3.75 -12.36
CA LEU A 189 21.17 -2.54 -12.01
C LEU A 189 22.09 -1.35 -11.74
N GLU A 190 23.18 -1.58 -10.98
CA GLU A 190 24.18 -0.55 -10.71
C GLU A 190 24.78 0.04 -12.01
N LYS A 191 25.13 -0.81 -12.98
CA LYS A 191 25.66 -0.35 -14.28
C LYS A 191 24.62 0.42 -15.08
N ILE A 192 23.37 -0.04 -15.08
CA ILE A 192 22.25 0.66 -15.73
C ILE A 192 22.13 2.07 -15.14
N TYR A 193 22.20 2.22 -13.82
CA TYR A 193 22.12 3.52 -13.16
C TYR A 193 23.30 4.43 -13.52
N LEU A 194 24.51 3.89 -13.54
CA LEU A 194 25.68 4.67 -13.95
C LEU A 194 25.56 5.12 -15.39
N ASP A 195 25.17 4.22 -16.31
CA ASP A 195 24.96 4.54 -17.72
C ASP A 195 23.83 5.57 -17.93
N MET A 196 22.79 5.55 -17.08
CA MET A 196 21.73 6.56 -17.09
C MET A 196 22.22 7.89 -16.56
N ALA A 197 22.95 7.89 -15.43
CA ALA A 197 23.50 9.10 -14.84
C ALA A 197 24.43 9.85 -15.81
N ASP A 198 25.27 9.14 -16.55
CA ASP A 198 26.16 9.70 -17.56
C ASP A 198 25.41 10.35 -18.75
N LYS A 199 24.18 9.89 -19.00
CA LYS A 199 23.32 10.43 -20.07
C LYS A 199 22.46 11.61 -19.65
N ILE A 200 22.31 11.84 -18.34
CA ILE A 200 21.53 12.98 -17.83
C ILE A 200 22.38 14.24 -18.01
N LYS A 201 21.95 15.12 -18.91
CA LYS A 201 22.60 16.43 -19.07
C LYS A 201 22.39 17.26 -17.81
N VAL A 202 23.46 17.94 -17.37
CA VAL A 202 23.45 18.79 -16.16
C VAL A 202 22.34 19.84 -16.21
N ASP A 203 21.99 20.35 -17.40
CA ASP A 203 20.92 21.32 -17.61
C ASP A 203 19.54 20.80 -17.21
N ILE A 204 19.28 19.49 -17.39
CA ILE A 204 18.01 18.87 -16.99
C ILE A 204 17.92 18.78 -15.48
N LEU A 205 19.01 18.40 -14.80
CA LEU A 205 19.06 18.34 -13.34
C LEU A 205 18.86 19.72 -12.70
N THR A 206 19.45 20.76 -13.29
CA THR A 206 19.29 22.15 -12.82
C THR A 206 17.84 22.61 -12.98
N ALA A 207 17.18 22.24 -14.08
CA ALA A 207 15.78 22.62 -14.32
C ALA A 207 14.79 21.89 -13.37
N VAL A 208 15.13 20.68 -12.92
CA VAL A 208 14.29 19.90 -11.96
C VAL A 208 14.47 20.40 -10.52
N ASN A 209 15.72 20.76 -10.14
CA ASN A 209 16.02 21.23 -8.78
C ASN A 209 15.68 22.71 -8.56
N GLY A 210 15.36 23.46 -9.59
CA GLY A 210 14.98 24.88 -9.55
C GLY A 210 13.46 25.13 -9.42
N ARG A 211 12.65 24.10 -9.20
CA ARG A 211 11.22 24.18 -8.95
C ARG A 211 10.92 23.77 -7.52
#